data_b66be4e70b62b65d20e7a85085816c96
#
_entry.id   b66be4e70b62b65d20e7a85085816c96
#
_cell.length_a   1.000
_cell.length_b   1.000
_cell.length_c   1.000
_cell.angle_alpha   90.00
_cell.angle_beta   90.00
_cell.angle_gamma   90.00
#
_symmetry.space_group_name_H-M   'P 1'
#
loop_
_entity.id
_entity.type
_entity.pdbx_description
1 polymer ?
#
loop_
_entity_poly.entity_id
_entity_poly.type
_entity_poly.pdbx_seq_one_letter_code
_entity_poly.pdbx_strand_id
1 'polypeptide(L)'
;MKIKEIKVIVASPGRNFVTVKVITDDGLYGVGDGTVNGRERAVVAYLADHIIPILIGKDAARIEDIWQYLYKGAYWRRGPITMAAIAAIDMALWDIKAKAANMPLYQLLGGRSRDKVMVYKHVGGMDIAEVVEGVLALREQGLDAIRA
;
A
#
# COMPACT_ATOMS: atom_id res chain seq x y z
N MET A 1 -2.38 -8.52 21.50
CA MET A 1 -2.64 -8.32 20.05
C MET A 1 -1.42 -8.80 19.27
N LYS A 2 -1.28 -10.14 19.14
CA LYS A 2 -0.14 -10.75 18.43
C LYS A 2 -0.50 -11.02 16.97
N ILE A 3 0.47 -10.86 16.10
CA ILE A 3 0.32 -11.22 14.68
C ILE A 3 0.16 -12.74 14.57
N LYS A 4 -1.02 -13.17 14.14
CA LYS A 4 -1.38 -14.58 13.97
C LYS A 4 -1.10 -15.08 12.57
N GLU A 5 -1.41 -14.26 11.56
CA GLU A 5 -1.31 -14.62 10.16
C GLU A 5 -1.03 -13.38 9.32
N ILE A 6 -0.24 -13.54 8.28
CA ILE A 6 -0.03 -12.52 7.24
C ILE A 6 -0.30 -13.17 5.88
N LYS A 7 -1.24 -12.60 5.12
CA LYS A 7 -1.56 -13.03 3.77
C LYS A 7 -1.01 -12.05 2.76
N VAL A 8 -0.35 -12.56 1.73
CA VAL A 8 0.04 -11.79 0.54
C VAL A 8 -0.94 -12.15 -0.57
N ILE A 9 -1.70 -11.16 -1.00
CA ILE A 9 -2.77 -11.32 -2.01
C ILE A 9 -2.32 -10.63 -3.28
N VAL A 10 -2.18 -11.39 -4.34
CA VAL A 10 -1.87 -10.86 -5.68
C VAL A 10 -3.13 -10.89 -6.51
N ALA A 11 -3.53 -9.74 -7.04
CA ALA A 11 -4.71 -9.61 -7.88
C ALA A 11 -4.37 -8.78 -9.13
N SER A 12 -5.06 -9.05 -10.24
CA SER A 12 -4.82 -8.37 -11.52
C SER A 12 -6.13 -7.96 -12.21
N PRO A 13 -6.93 -7.07 -11.62
CA PRO A 13 -8.14 -6.52 -12.25
C PRO A 13 -7.77 -5.34 -13.17
N GLY A 14 -7.13 -5.62 -14.31
CA GLY A 14 -6.64 -4.59 -15.25
C GLY A 14 -5.23 -4.06 -14.95
N ARG A 15 -4.74 -4.16 -13.72
CA ARG A 15 -3.32 -3.96 -13.33
C ARG A 15 -3.00 -4.85 -12.14
N ASN A 16 -1.72 -5.11 -11.92
CA ASN A 16 -1.29 -5.94 -10.80
C ASN A 16 -1.29 -5.16 -9.48
N PHE A 17 -1.75 -5.82 -8.43
CA PHE A 17 -1.69 -5.35 -7.05
C PHE A 17 -1.07 -6.42 -6.15
N VAL A 18 -0.28 -5.97 -5.18
CA VAL A 18 0.24 -6.80 -4.08
C VAL A 18 -0.31 -6.22 -2.78
N THR A 19 -1.31 -6.88 -2.21
CA THR A 19 -1.93 -6.47 -0.96
C THR A 19 -1.47 -7.38 0.17
N VAL A 20 -1.05 -6.78 1.27
CA VAL A 20 -0.75 -7.50 2.51
C VAL A 20 -1.94 -7.37 3.45
N LYS A 21 -2.39 -8.49 4.03
CA LYS A 21 -3.38 -8.51 5.11
C LYS A 21 -2.75 -9.13 6.35
N VAL A 22 -2.55 -8.32 7.38
CA VAL A 22 -2.08 -8.76 8.71
C VAL A 22 -3.28 -9.05 9.58
N ILE A 23 -3.31 -10.21 10.21
CA ILE A 23 -4.40 -10.68 11.09
C ILE A 23 -3.83 -10.96 12.47
N THR A 24 -4.47 -10.46 13.51
CA THR A 24 -4.09 -10.63 14.90
C THR A 24 -4.86 -11.78 15.59
N ASP A 25 -4.36 -12.22 16.72
CA ASP A 25 -4.95 -13.32 17.52
C ASP A 25 -6.32 -12.96 18.14
N ASP A 26 -6.60 -11.67 18.30
CA ASP A 26 -7.89 -11.13 18.76
C ASP A 26 -8.88 -10.82 17.62
N GLY A 27 -8.53 -11.18 16.38
CA GLY A 27 -9.41 -11.09 15.20
C GLY A 27 -9.40 -9.76 14.47
N LEU A 28 -8.64 -8.75 14.93
CA LEU A 28 -8.42 -7.54 14.16
C LEU A 28 -7.57 -7.84 12.95
N TYR A 29 -7.76 -7.06 11.91
CA TYR A 29 -6.89 -7.11 10.74
C TYR A 29 -6.65 -5.73 10.14
N GLY A 30 -5.50 -5.58 9.50
CA GLY A 30 -5.17 -4.41 8.70
C GLY A 30 -4.66 -4.80 7.32
N VAL A 31 -4.73 -3.85 6.40
CA VAL A 31 -4.30 -4.01 5.01
C VAL A 31 -3.27 -2.96 4.64
N GLY A 32 -2.34 -3.36 3.77
CA GLY A 32 -1.35 -2.46 3.19
C GLY A 32 -1.05 -2.85 1.75
N ASP A 33 -0.53 -1.91 0.98
CA ASP A 33 -0.16 -2.11 -0.42
C ASP A 33 1.36 -2.15 -0.58
N GLY A 34 1.86 -3.20 -1.25
CA GLY A 34 3.27 -3.40 -1.57
C GLY A 34 3.53 -3.43 -3.07
N THR A 35 2.65 -2.86 -3.89
CA THR A 35 2.76 -2.93 -5.34
C THR A 35 3.97 -2.16 -5.86
N VAL A 36 4.87 -2.86 -6.55
CA VAL A 36 5.93 -2.26 -7.36
C VAL A 36 5.70 -2.69 -8.79
N ASN A 37 5.23 -1.78 -9.62
CA ASN A 37 4.81 -2.07 -10.99
C ASN A 37 5.91 -2.78 -11.80
N GLY A 38 5.56 -3.96 -12.34
CA GLY A 38 6.48 -4.82 -13.09
C GLY A 38 7.50 -5.57 -12.22
N ARG A 39 7.39 -5.51 -10.90
CA ARG A 39 8.28 -6.22 -9.94
C ARG A 39 7.50 -6.85 -8.78
N GLU A 40 6.20 -7.08 -8.97
CA GLU A 40 5.29 -7.57 -7.95
C GLU A 40 5.77 -8.88 -7.33
N ARG A 41 6.23 -9.82 -8.15
CA ARG A 41 6.72 -11.14 -7.69
C ARG A 41 7.95 -11.03 -6.78
N ALA A 42 8.81 -10.04 -6.99
CA ALA A 42 9.97 -9.81 -6.14
C ALA A 42 9.53 -9.33 -4.74
N VAL A 43 8.52 -8.46 -4.67
CA VAL A 43 7.94 -8.04 -3.38
C VAL A 43 7.25 -9.20 -2.68
N VAL A 44 6.48 -10.01 -3.42
CA VAL A 44 5.81 -11.21 -2.89
C VAL A 44 6.82 -12.18 -2.28
N ALA A 45 7.89 -12.51 -3.00
CA ALA A 45 8.93 -13.40 -2.50
C ALA A 45 9.62 -12.83 -1.25
N TYR A 46 9.97 -11.54 -1.26
CA TYR A 46 10.60 -10.90 -0.10
C TYR A 46 9.68 -10.90 1.13
N LEU A 47 8.38 -10.64 0.96
CA LEU A 47 7.40 -10.75 2.04
C LEU A 47 7.30 -12.18 2.56
N ALA A 48 7.14 -13.16 1.67
CA ALA A 48 6.91 -14.55 2.04
C ALA A 48 8.12 -15.21 2.73
N ASP A 49 9.32 -14.98 2.19
CA ASP A 49 10.51 -15.71 2.58
C ASP A 49 11.29 -15.02 3.71
N HIS A 50 11.21 -13.68 3.81
CA HIS A 50 12.03 -12.91 4.74
C HIS A 50 11.26 -12.14 5.80
N ILE A 51 10.05 -11.65 5.51
CA ILE A 51 9.30 -10.81 6.45
C ILE A 51 8.30 -11.63 7.27
N ILE A 52 7.45 -12.40 6.62
CA ILE A 52 6.37 -13.14 7.31
C ILE A 52 6.91 -14.06 8.42
N PRO A 53 7.94 -14.89 8.18
CA PRO A 53 8.42 -15.83 9.20
C PRO A 53 8.90 -15.16 10.49
N ILE A 54 9.44 -13.95 10.40
CA ILE A 54 9.99 -13.23 11.56
C ILE A 54 8.96 -12.35 12.28
N LEU A 55 7.78 -12.13 11.70
CA LEU A 55 6.74 -11.30 12.30
C LEU A 55 5.65 -12.10 13.02
N ILE A 56 5.44 -13.36 12.68
CA ILE A 56 4.43 -14.18 13.36
C ILE A 56 4.74 -14.25 14.86
N GLY A 57 3.70 -14.02 15.68
CA GLY A 57 3.79 -13.98 17.13
C GLY A 57 4.28 -12.66 17.75
N LYS A 58 4.78 -11.72 16.94
CA LYS A 58 5.15 -10.39 17.44
C LYS A 58 3.91 -9.56 17.79
N ASP A 59 4.08 -8.62 18.69
CA ASP A 59 3.01 -7.70 19.08
C ASP A 59 2.80 -6.63 17.98
N ALA A 60 1.61 -6.65 17.36
CA ALA A 60 1.20 -5.73 16.31
C ALA A 60 1.13 -4.26 16.77
N ALA A 61 1.06 -3.99 18.07
CA ALA A 61 1.06 -2.63 18.61
C ALA A 61 2.45 -1.97 18.57
N ARG A 62 3.52 -2.75 18.42
CA ARG A 62 4.89 -2.24 18.38
C ARG A 62 5.33 -1.85 16.97
N ILE A 63 4.60 -0.93 16.34
CA ILE A 63 4.77 -0.55 14.93
C ILE A 63 6.18 -0.06 14.64
N GLU A 64 6.68 0.92 15.41
CA GLU A 64 8.02 1.47 15.23
C GLU A 64 9.13 0.43 15.45
N ASP A 65 8.99 -0.43 16.45
CA ASP A 65 9.95 -1.50 16.70
C ASP A 65 10.00 -2.49 15.51
N ILE A 66 8.85 -2.87 15.00
CA ILE A 66 8.74 -3.73 13.81
C ILE A 66 9.37 -3.04 12.60
N TRP A 67 9.07 -1.76 12.36
CA TRP A 67 9.64 -1.00 11.25
C TRP A 67 11.17 -0.95 11.34
N GLN A 68 11.70 -0.59 12.51
CA GLN A 68 13.15 -0.54 12.74
C GLN A 68 13.81 -1.91 12.59
N TYR A 69 13.15 -2.96 13.07
CA TYR A 69 13.63 -4.32 12.95
C TYR A 69 13.71 -4.77 11.49
N LEU A 70 12.68 -4.51 10.70
CA LEU A 70 12.65 -4.84 9.27
C LEU A 70 13.67 -4.04 8.47
N TYR A 71 13.81 -2.75 8.78
CA TYR A 71 14.75 -1.88 8.07
C TYR A 71 16.20 -2.19 8.39
N LYS A 72 16.53 -2.38 9.68
CA LYS A 72 17.90 -2.62 10.14
C LYS A 72 18.33 -4.07 10.07
N GLY A 73 17.40 -5.00 10.13
CA GLY A 73 17.65 -6.44 10.13
C GLY A 73 18.22 -6.98 8.82
N ALA A 74 18.01 -6.29 7.71
CA ALA A 74 18.65 -6.62 6.44
C ALA A 74 19.95 -5.84 6.28
N TYR A 75 21.06 -6.55 6.02
CA TYR A 75 22.36 -5.90 5.79
C TYR A 75 22.31 -4.96 4.57
N TRP A 76 21.79 -5.45 3.45
CA TRP A 76 21.56 -4.69 2.23
C TRP A 76 20.20 -4.00 2.31
N ARG A 77 20.20 -2.76 2.79
CA ARG A 77 19.00 -1.95 3.01
C ARG A 77 18.69 -1.09 1.80
N ARG A 78 17.43 -0.59 1.77
CA ARG A 78 16.89 0.33 0.77
C ARG A 78 16.57 -0.36 -0.56
N GLY A 79 16.07 0.43 -1.45
CA GLY A 79 15.58 -0.03 -2.74
C GLY A 79 14.06 -0.28 -2.75
N PRO A 80 13.45 -0.25 -3.94
CA PRO A 80 11.99 -0.24 -4.07
C PRO A 80 11.33 -1.52 -3.55
N ILE A 81 11.97 -2.69 -3.73
CA ILE A 81 11.37 -3.97 -3.33
C ILE A 81 11.27 -4.08 -1.81
N THR A 82 12.39 -3.90 -1.12
CA THR A 82 12.46 -4.03 0.34
C THR A 82 11.61 -2.97 1.03
N MET A 83 11.67 -1.72 0.55
CA MET A 83 10.91 -0.62 1.14
C MET A 83 9.41 -0.73 0.89
N ALA A 84 8.96 -1.21 -0.28
CA ALA A 84 7.55 -1.47 -0.54
C ALA A 84 7.00 -2.57 0.36
N ALA A 85 7.77 -3.63 0.58
CA ALA A 85 7.37 -4.70 1.51
C ALA A 85 7.26 -4.21 2.95
N ILE A 86 8.23 -3.39 3.43
CA ILE A 86 8.18 -2.78 4.76
C ILE A 86 6.98 -1.83 4.87
N ALA A 87 6.75 -0.98 3.86
CA ALA A 87 5.62 -0.05 3.84
C ALA A 87 4.27 -0.76 3.87
N ALA A 88 4.12 -1.90 3.18
CA ALA A 88 2.90 -2.70 3.21
C ALA A 88 2.58 -3.24 4.62
N ILE A 89 3.61 -3.71 5.32
CA ILE A 89 3.45 -4.15 6.73
C ILE A 89 3.11 -2.95 7.62
N ASP A 90 3.83 -1.85 7.49
CA ASP A 90 3.63 -0.64 8.28
C ASP A 90 2.20 -0.10 8.13
N MET A 91 1.72 0.05 6.91
CA MET A 91 0.33 0.45 6.62
C MET A 91 -0.68 -0.49 7.27
N ALA A 92 -0.46 -1.80 7.18
CA ALA A 92 -1.36 -2.78 7.79
C ALA A 92 -1.38 -2.69 9.32
N LEU A 93 -0.25 -2.45 9.96
CA LEU A 93 -0.17 -2.28 11.41
C LEU A 93 -0.83 -0.98 11.89
N TRP A 94 -0.66 0.12 11.15
CA TRP A 94 -1.37 1.37 11.43
C TRP A 94 -2.89 1.25 11.23
N ASP A 95 -3.35 0.49 10.23
CA ASP A 95 -4.77 0.18 10.03
C ASP A 95 -5.34 -0.64 11.20
N ILE A 96 -4.59 -1.64 11.70
CA ILE A 96 -4.96 -2.39 12.92
C ILE A 96 -5.08 -1.43 14.12
N LYS A 97 -4.09 -0.55 14.32
CA LYS A 97 -4.09 0.40 15.43
C LYS A 97 -5.29 1.34 15.39
N ALA A 98 -5.63 1.84 14.20
CA ALA A 98 -6.79 2.70 14.01
C ALA A 98 -8.10 1.97 14.32
N LYS A 99 -8.25 0.73 13.87
CA LYS A 99 -9.40 -0.13 14.17
C LYS A 99 -9.50 -0.46 15.66
N ALA A 100 -8.38 -0.76 16.32
CA ALA A 100 -8.35 -0.98 17.77
C ALA A 100 -8.77 0.26 18.57
N ALA A 101 -8.46 1.46 18.06
CA ALA A 101 -8.87 2.74 18.63
C ALA A 101 -10.30 3.14 18.23
N ASN A 102 -11.00 2.33 17.43
CA ASN A 102 -12.30 2.67 16.83
C ASN A 102 -12.32 4.04 16.14
N MET A 103 -11.26 4.34 15.40
CA MET A 103 -11.02 5.64 14.79
C MET A 103 -10.53 5.45 13.35
N PRO A 104 -10.97 6.27 12.38
CA PRO A 104 -10.39 6.27 11.03
C PRO A 104 -8.90 6.62 11.08
N LEU A 105 -8.09 5.94 10.27
CA LEU A 105 -6.63 6.14 10.27
C LEU A 105 -6.21 7.60 10.06
N TYR A 106 -6.87 8.32 9.14
CA TYR A 106 -6.55 9.73 8.89
C TYR A 106 -6.73 10.61 10.15
N GLN A 107 -7.70 10.26 11.00
CA GLN A 107 -7.97 10.99 12.23
C GLN A 107 -6.93 10.67 13.31
N LEU A 108 -6.48 9.41 13.38
CA LEU A 108 -5.38 8.99 14.24
C LEU A 108 -4.06 9.70 13.87
N LEU A 109 -3.87 10.00 12.58
CA LEU A 109 -2.68 10.66 12.05
C LEU A 109 -2.73 12.21 12.08
N GLY A 110 -3.74 12.81 12.71
CA GLY A 110 -3.80 14.26 12.88
C GLY A 110 -4.98 14.94 12.22
N GLY A 111 -5.86 14.19 11.56
CA GLY A 111 -7.12 14.69 11.01
C GLY A 111 -7.08 15.01 9.52
N ARG A 112 -8.19 15.53 9.03
CA ARG A 112 -8.41 15.79 7.62
C ARG A 112 -7.85 17.16 7.23
N SER A 113 -6.98 17.20 6.23
CA SER A 113 -6.44 18.44 5.67
C SER A 113 -7.26 18.97 4.47
N ARG A 114 -8.10 18.14 3.87
CA ARG A 114 -8.95 18.47 2.72
C ARG A 114 -10.12 17.49 2.62
N ASP A 115 -11.20 17.91 1.97
CA ASP A 115 -12.39 17.06 1.78
C ASP A 115 -12.34 16.23 0.51
N LYS A 116 -11.57 16.68 -0.49
CA LYS A 116 -11.43 16.02 -1.79
C LYS A 116 -9.97 16.00 -2.22
N VAL A 117 -9.60 14.98 -3.00
CA VAL A 117 -8.29 14.86 -3.65
C VAL A 117 -8.50 15.08 -5.15
N MET A 118 -7.74 16.01 -5.74
CA MET A 118 -7.71 16.17 -7.17
C MET A 118 -7.10 14.92 -7.80
N VAL A 119 -7.80 14.37 -8.79
CA VAL A 119 -7.32 13.24 -9.59
C VAL A 119 -6.97 13.71 -10.99
N TYR A 120 -6.05 12.99 -11.63
CA TYR A 120 -5.74 13.22 -13.04
C TYR A 120 -5.86 11.90 -13.83
N LYS A 121 -6.10 12.02 -15.12
CA LYS A 121 -6.05 10.90 -16.07
C LYS A 121 -5.05 11.17 -17.18
N HIS A 122 -4.55 10.06 -17.73
CA HIS A 122 -3.73 10.10 -18.93
C HIS A 122 -4.60 9.98 -20.18
N VAL A 123 -4.22 10.72 -21.22
CA VAL A 123 -4.71 10.52 -22.58
C VAL A 123 -3.51 10.04 -23.40
N GLY A 124 -3.73 8.99 -24.19
CA GLY A 124 -2.80 8.53 -25.21
C GLY A 124 -3.46 8.66 -26.58
N GLY A 125 -2.64 8.78 -27.62
CA GLY A 125 -3.08 8.78 -29.01
C GLY A 125 -1.89 8.58 -29.94
N MET A 126 -2.17 8.20 -31.17
CA MET A 126 -1.14 8.01 -32.22
C MET A 126 -0.79 9.33 -32.92
N ASP A 127 -1.67 10.32 -32.83
CA ASP A 127 -1.48 11.66 -33.39
C ASP A 127 -2.08 12.75 -32.47
N ILE A 128 -1.84 14.02 -32.87
CA ILE A 128 -2.29 15.18 -32.09
C ILE A 128 -3.81 15.30 -32.04
N ALA A 129 -4.52 14.90 -33.07
CA ALA A 129 -5.97 15.03 -33.15
C ALA A 129 -6.65 14.08 -32.16
N GLU A 130 -6.21 12.82 -32.09
CA GLU A 130 -6.69 11.83 -31.12
C GLU A 130 -6.42 12.28 -29.67
N VAL A 131 -5.23 12.83 -29.41
CA VAL A 131 -4.88 13.33 -28.07
C VAL A 131 -5.77 14.51 -27.67
N VAL A 132 -6.02 15.45 -28.58
CA VAL A 132 -6.89 16.61 -28.34
C VAL A 132 -8.33 16.15 -28.07
N GLU A 133 -8.87 15.25 -28.88
CA GLU A 133 -10.22 14.69 -28.69
C GLU A 133 -10.34 13.99 -27.32
N GLY A 134 -9.34 13.17 -26.96
CA GLY A 134 -9.28 12.50 -25.66
C GLY A 134 -9.24 13.47 -24.49
N VAL A 135 -8.47 14.57 -24.61
CA VAL A 135 -8.42 15.63 -23.58
C VAL A 135 -9.78 16.30 -23.42
N LEU A 136 -10.43 16.67 -24.55
CA LEU A 136 -11.75 17.30 -24.51
C LEU A 136 -12.80 16.40 -23.89
N ALA A 137 -12.83 15.11 -24.26
CA ALA A 137 -13.74 14.13 -23.68
C ALA A 137 -13.54 13.96 -22.15
N LEU A 138 -12.31 14.00 -21.65
CA LEU A 138 -12.04 13.94 -20.20
C LEU A 138 -12.46 15.24 -19.48
N ARG A 139 -12.31 16.39 -20.13
CA ARG A 139 -12.79 17.66 -19.58
C ARG A 139 -14.31 17.71 -19.47
N GLU A 140 -15.03 17.18 -20.45
CA GLU A 140 -16.48 17.04 -20.39
C GLU A 140 -16.95 16.13 -19.25
N GLN A 141 -16.13 15.16 -18.84
CA GLN A 141 -16.36 14.32 -17.66
C GLN A 141 -16.03 15.03 -16.33
N GLY A 142 -15.61 16.30 -16.36
CA GLY A 142 -15.30 17.10 -15.18
C GLY A 142 -13.89 16.91 -14.63
N LEU A 143 -12.93 16.39 -15.42
CA LEU A 143 -11.53 16.31 -15.01
C LEU A 143 -10.78 17.59 -15.38
N ASP A 144 -10.19 18.23 -14.37
CA ASP A 144 -9.40 19.46 -14.56
C ASP A 144 -7.92 19.18 -14.80
N ALA A 145 -7.41 18.05 -14.32
CA ALA A 145 -6.02 17.64 -14.49
C ALA A 145 -5.92 16.46 -15.46
N ILE A 146 -5.27 16.69 -16.58
CA ILE A 146 -5.12 15.71 -17.67
C ILE A 146 -3.65 15.71 -18.11
N ARG A 147 -3.08 14.53 -18.25
CA ARG A 147 -1.75 14.33 -18.81
C ARG A 147 -1.85 13.75 -20.22
N ALA A 148 -1.37 14.46 -21.19
CA ALA A 148 -1.21 14.02 -22.58
C ALA A 148 0.25 13.59 -22.85
#